data_e088127375dfa9598e800f12fa396535
#
_entry.id   e088127375dfa9598e800f12fa396535
#
_cell.length_a   1.000
_cell.length_b   1.000
_cell.length_c   1.000
_cell.angle_alpha   90.00
_cell.angle_beta   90.00
_cell.angle_gamma   90.00
#
_symmetry.space_group_name_H-M   'P 1'
#
loop_
_entity.id
_entity.type
_entity.pdbx_description
1 polymer ?
#
loop_
_entity_poly.entity_id
_entity_poly.type
_entity_poly.pdbx_seq_one_letter_code
_entity_poly.pdbx_strand_id
1 'polypeptide(L)'
;MSVYNKGENKGQKRSDTPTDKRICKFLYDIIIENYAPTKILDPCCGDKRLTELFNCEIINYEIKDGTDFLKEDNYIDCDFVIMNPPFNIGSGRKLAVEVFMDKVLSLVDNTIPIIMICPMGFRLNQRIKSKRWRKIRDTYPKITSIISLPIDIFNDTLYHSEIVCFNCDKFNPHYFLDI
;
A
#
# COMPACT_ATOMS: atom_id res chain seq x y z
N MET A 1 11.85 -25.11 -8.69
CA MET A 1 10.73 -25.33 -9.63
C MET A 1 9.71 -24.22 -9.41
N SER A 2 9.49 -23.38 -10.43
CA SER A 2 8.58 -22.24 -10.32
C SER A 2 7.16 -22.73 -10.55
N VAL A 3 6.30 -22.71 -9.54
CA VAL A 3 4.87 -22.99 -9.68
C VAL A 3 4.16 -21.68 -10.04
N TYR A 4 4.43 -21.16 -11.23
CA TYR A 4 3.58 -20.16 -11.85
C TYR A 4 2.58 -20.89 -12.73
N ASN A 5 1.40 -21.17 -12.18
CA ASN A 5 0.26 -21.58 -12.98
C ASN A 5 -0.12 -20.42 -13.94
N LYS A 6 0.12 -20.60 -15.23
CA LYS A 6 -0.54 -19.85 -16.28
C LYS A 6 -1.99 -20.35 -16.38
N GLY A 7 -2.83 -19.88 -15.45
CA GLY A 7 -4.28 -20.08 -15.49
C GLY A 7 -4.93 -18.92 -16.23
N GLU A 8 -5.83 -19.24 -17.10
CA GLU A 8 -6.57 -18.37 -18.03
C GLU A 8 -7.25 -17.19 -17.32
N ASN A 9 -7.03 -15.98 -17.84
CA ASN A 9 -7.69 -14.74 -17.43
C ASN A 9 -9.19 -14.74 -17.83
N LYS A 10 -10.01 -15.51 -17.15
CA LYS A 10 -11.47 -15.36 -17.18
C LYS A 10 -11.94 -14.80 -15.84
N GLY A 11 -12.17 -13.49 -15.80
CA GLY A 11 -12.98 -12.85 -14.76
C GLY A 11 -12.40 -12.97 -13.34
N GLN A 12 -11.11 -12.69 -13.14
CA GLN A 12 -10.56 -12.59 -11.80
C GLN A 12 -11.29 -11.47 -11.05
N LYS A 13 -12.17 -11.88 -10.11
CA LYS A 13 -12.72 -10.97 -9.11
C LYS A 13 -11.54 -10.27 -8.43
N ARG A 14 -11.63 -8.94 -8.26
CA ARG A 14 -10.71 -8.21 -7.40
C ARG A 14 -10.64 -8.95 -6.08
N SER A 15 -9.46 -9.29 -5.61
CA SER A 15 -9.31 -9.93 -4.31
C SER A 15 -9.57 -8.87 -3.24
N ASP A 16 -10.78 -8.87 -2.71
CA ASP A 16 -11.15 -8.12 -1.51
C ASP A 16 -10.59 -8.85 -0.29
N THR A 17 -9.31 -8.82 -0.10
CA THR A 17 -8.72 -9.35 1.14
C THR A 17 -8.64 -8.21 2.14
N PRO A 18 -9.51 -8.19 3.16
CA PRO A 18 -9.49 -7.16 4.19
C PRO A 18 -8.12 -7.17 4.89
N THR A 19 -7.64 -5.98 5.26
CA THR A 19 -6.42 -5.89 6.06
C THR A 19 -6.64 -6.55 7.42
N ASP A 20 -5.70 -7.40 7.85
CA ASP A 20 -5.78 -8.05 9.15
C ASP A 20 -5.78 -7.00 10.29
N LYS A 21 -6.63 -7.19 11.29
CA LYS A 21 -6.76 -6.24 12.41
C LYS A 21 -5.47 -6.04 13.19
N ARG A 22 -4.59 -7.05 13.22
CA ARG A 22 -3.27 -6.94 13.87
C ARG A 22 -2.37 -5.96 13.12
N ILE A 23 -2.40 -5.97 11.78
CA ILE A 23 -1.71 -4.97 10.97
C ILE A 23 -2.29 -3.58 11.24
N CYS A 24 -3.62 -3.44 11.25
CA CYS A 24 -4.28 -2.15 11.51
C CYS A 24 -3.88 -1.57 12.87
N LYS A 25 -3.92 -2.40 13.92
CA LYS A 25 -3.53 -1.98 15.28
C LYS A 25 -2.06 -1.60 15.37
N PHE A 26 -1.17 -2.42 14.80
CA PHE A 26 0.26 -2.15 14.79
C PHE A 26 0.60 -0.84 14.06
N LEU A 27 0.02 -0.63 12.87
CA LEU A 27 0.21 0.60 12.12
C LEU A 27 -0.33 1.81 12.86
N TYR A 28 -1.51 1.71 13.45
CA TYR A 28 -2.07 2.77 14.27
C TYR A 28 -1.10 3.16 15.40
N ASP A 29 -0.59 2.18 16.17
CA ASP A 29 0.27 2.44 17.31
C ASP A 29 1.56 3.16 16.90
N ILE A 30 2.28 2.65 15.88
CA ILE A 30 3.53 3.28 15.46
C ILE A 30 3.31 4.63 14.79
N ILE A 31 2.17 4.84 14.12
CA ILE A 31 1.85 6.13 13.51
C ILE A 31 1.57 7.16 14.61
N ILE A 32 0.71 6.84 15.57
CA ILE A 32 0.36 7.79 16.66
C ILE A 32 1.56 8.07 17.55
N GLU A 33 2.43 7.09 17.80
CA GLU A 33 3.65 7.30 18.58
C GLU A 33 4.61 8.30 17.92
N ASN A 34 4.70 8.30 16.59
CA ASN A 34 5.72 9.04 15.85
C ASN A 34 5.18 10.25 15.07
N TYR A 35 3.90 10.20 14.71
CA TYR A 35 3.22 11.21 13.91
C TYR A 35 1.87 11.56 14.55
N ALA A 36 1.34 12.72 14.22
CA ALA A 36 0.00 13.13 14.62
C ALA A 36 -0.76 13.58 13.35
N PRO A 37 -1.12 12.62 12.47
CA PRO A 37 -1.79 13.00 11.23
C PRO A 37 -3.13 13.67 11.51
N THR A 38 -3.41 14.73 10.77
CA THR A 38 -4.67 15.48 10.85
C THR A 38 -5.60 15.11 9.70
N LYS A 39 -5.04 14.66 8.59
CA LYS A 39 -5.79 14.27 7.40
C LYS A 39 -5.11 13.12 6.66
N ILE A 40 -5.72 11.95 6.69
CA ILE A 40 -5.19 10.73 6.06
C ILE A 40 -5.92 10.44 4.76
N LEU A 41 -5.18 10.15 3.69
CA LEU A 41 -5.71 9.60 2.45
C LEU A 41 -5.61 8.06 2.47
N ASP A 42 -6.74 7.38 2.27
CA ASP A 42 -6.81 5.96 1.93
C ASP A 42 -7.42 5.79 0.54
N PRO A 43 -6.60 5.58 -0.49
CA PRO A 43 -7.06 5.56 -1.89
C PRO A 43 -7.77 4.25 -2.30
N CYS A 44 -7.89 3.28 -1.39
CA CYS A 44 -8.49 1.97 -1.65
C CYS A 44 -9.02 1.33 -0.36
N CYS A 45 -9.87 2.06 0.36
CA CYS A 45 -10.19 1.80 1.76
C CYS A 45 -10.96 0.50 2.03
N GLY A 46 -11.60 -0.10 1.02
CA GLY A 46 -12.37 -1.33 1.20
C GLY A 46 -13.42 -1.19 2.29
N ASP A 47 -13.27 -1.99 3.35
CA ASP A 47 -14.14 -1.93 4.55
C ASP A 47 -13.70 -0.85 5.58
N LYS A 48 -12.78 0.04 5.22
CA LYS A 48 -12.24 1.15 6.03
C LYS A 48 -11.47 0.73 7.28
N ARG A 49 -11.19 -0.56 7.42
CA ARG A 49 -10.54 -1.15 8.60
C ARG A 49 -9.16 -0.57 8.88
N LEU A 50 -8.43 -0.21 7.81
CA LEU A 50 -7.07 0.29 7.93
C LEU A 50 -7.00 1.65 8.62
N THR A 51 -8.07 2.44 8.53
CA THR A 51 -8.14 3.80 9.08
C THR A 51 -9.15 3.96 10.22
N GLU A 52 -9.89 2.90 10.59
CA GLU A 52 -10.97 2.98 11.58
C GLU A 52 -10.56 3.45 12.99
N LEU A 53 -9.29 3.24 13.37
CA LEU A 53 -8.78 3.62 14.70
C LEU A 53 -8.35 5.09 14.78
N PHE A 54 -8.17 5.77 13.64
CA PHE A 54 -7.69 7.16 13.64
C PHE A 54 -8.82 8.14 13.93
N ASN A 55 -8.56 9.08 14.83
CA ASN A 55 -9.49 10.17 15.17
C ASN A 55 -9.06 11.47 14.46
N CYS A 56 -9.06 11.46 13.14
CA CYS A 56 -8.72 12.60 12.29
C CYS A 56 -9.58 12.59 11.02
N GLU A 57 -9.43 13.57 10.15
CA GLU A 57 -10.11 13.55 8.84
C GLU A 57 -9.57 12.42 7.97
N ILE A 58 -10.46 11.60 7.41
CA ILE A 58 -10.10 10.50 6.50
C ILE A 58 -10.72 10.74 5.14
N ILE A 59 -9.87 10.83 4.11
CA ILE A 59 -10.27 10.87 2.71
C ILE A 59 -10.23 9.45 2.16
N ASN A 60 -11.40 8.87 1.92
CA ASN A 60 -11.55 7.49 1.48
C ASN A 60 -12.01 7.40 0.03
N TYR A 61 -11.42 6.47 -0.73
CA TYR A 61 -11.89 6.07 -2.04
C TYR A 61 -12.20 4.58 -2.06
N GLU A 62 -13.38 4.23 -2.54
CA GLU A 62 -13.80 2.84 -2.72
C GLU A 62 -14.74 2.73 -3.93
N ILE A 63 -14.35 1.87 -4.88
CA ILE A 63 -15.14 1.70 -6.12
C ILE A 63 -16.55 1.19 -5.85
N LYS A 64 -16.72 0.34 -4.84
CA LYS A 64 -18.05 -0.16 -4.45
C LYS A 64 -18.96 0.96 -3.93
N ASP A 65 -18.37 2.00 -3.35
CA ASP A 65 -19.06 3.19 -2.86
C ASP A 65 -19.22 4.25 -3.97
N GLY A 66 -18.80 3.94 -5.21
CA GLY A 66 -18.93 4.80 -6.37
C GLY A 66 -17.76 5.78 -6.57
N THR A 67 -16.70 5.71 -5.77
CA THR A 67 -15.51 6.58 -5.87
C THR A 67 -14.30 5.79 -6.38
N ASP A 68 -13.80 6.14 -7.56
CA ASP A 68 -12.64 5.49 -8.18
C ASP A 68 -11.42 6.40 -8.10
N PHE A 69 -10.52 6.14 -7.15
CA PHE A 69 -9.31 6.92 -6.97
C PHE A 69 -8.45 7.06 -8.25
N LEU A 70 -8.44 6.03 -9.09
CA LEU A 70 -7.64 6.07 -10.31
C LEU A 70 -8.18 7.04 -11.37
N LYS A 71 -9.42 7.54 -11.18
CA LYS A 71 -10.05 8.57 -12.01
C LYS A 71 -10.00 9.98 -11.39
N GLU A 72 -9.50 10.11 -10.16
CA GLU A 72 -9.33 11.42 -9.53
C GLU A 72 -8.22 12.20 -10.24
N ASP A 73 -8.44 13.47 -10.53
CA ASP A 73 -7.46 14.33 -11.21
C ASP A 73 -7.14 15.61 -10.42
N ASN A 74 -7.85 15.84 -9.31
CA ASN A 74 -7.61 17.00 -8.46
C ASN A 74 -6.54 16.72 -7.40
N TYR A 75 -5.79 17.76 -7.07
CA TYR A 75 -4.87 17.70 -5.93
C TYR A 75 -5.63 17.37 -4.64
N ILE A 76 -5.05 16.47 -3.84
CA ILE A 76 -5.60 16.05 -2.55
C ILE A 76 -4.72 16.60 -1.45
N ASP A 77 -5.29 17.54 -0.68
CA ASP A 77 -4.65 18.07 0.52
C ASP A 77 -4.76 17.06 1.65
N CYS A 78 -3.65 16.39 1.97
CA CYS A 78 -3.52 15.47 3.10
C CYS A 78 -2.10 15.51 3.63
N ASP A 79 -1.90 15.08 4.88
CA ASP A 79 -0.59 15.05 5.54
C ASP A 79 -0.05 13.63 5.74
N PHE A 80 -0.84 12.61 5.36
CA PHE A 80 -0.46 11.21 5.47
C PHE A 80 -1.20 10.34 4.45
N VAL A 81 -0.54 9.32 3.91
CA VAL A 81 -1.18 8.31 3.05
C VAL A 81 -0.99 6.93 3.66
N ILE A 82 -2.06 6.17 3.75
CA ILE A 82 -2.01 4.76 4.13
C ILE A 82 -2.84 3.95 3.13
N MET A 83 -2.30 2.85 2.60
CA MET A 83 -3.01 2.08 1.58
C MET A 83 -2.67 0.60 1.56
N ASN A 84 -3.68 -0.22 1.26
CA ASN A 84 -3.57 -1.63 0.92
C ASN A 84 -4.18 -1.87 -0.47
N PRO A 85 -3.48 -1.52 -1.57
CA PRO A 85 -4.03 -1.66 -2.91
C PRO A 85 -4.36 -3.11 -3.25
N PRO A 86 -5.43 -3.38 -4.02
CA PRO A 86 -5.75 -4.72 -4.45
C PRO A 86 -4.59 -5.34 -5.23
N PHE A 87 -4.22 -6.59 -4.93
CA PHE A 87 -3.06 -7.24 -5.56
C PHE A 87 -3.28 -7.56 -7.04
N ASN A 88 -4.53 -7.67 -7.48
CA ASN A 88 -4.93 -8.05 -8.83
C ASN A 88 -5.78 -6.95 -9.50
N ILE A 89 -5.13 -5.94 -10.07
CA ILE A 89 -5.80 -5.10 -11.07
C ILE A 89 -5.38 -5.63 -12.44
N GLY A 90 -6.31 -6.29 -13.12
CA GLY A 90 -6.05 -6.90 -14.41
C GLY A 90 -5.64 -5.90 -15.47
N SER A 91 -4.71 -6.24 -16.23
CA SER A 91 -4.17 -5.92 -17.52
C SER A 91 -2.78 -5.31 -17.49
N GLY A 92 -1.82 -6.10 -17.88
CA GLY A 92 -0.47 -5.67 -18.18
C GLY A 92 0.59 -6.13 -17.18
N ARG A 93 1.81 -5.65 -17.36
CA ARG A 93 3.00 -6.04 -16.59
C ARG A 93 3.21 -5.22 -15.31
N LYS A 94 2.34 -4.23 -15.03
CA LYS A 94 2.44 -3.40 -13.83
C LYS A 94 1.70 -4.08 -12.67
N LEU A 95 2.28 -4.04 -11.49
CA LEU A 95 1.56 -4.39 -10.27
C LEU A 95 0.54 -3.29 -9.94
N ALA A 96 -0.58 -3.66 -9.34
CA ALA A 96 -1.57 -2.71 -8.89
C ALA A 96 -0.98 -1.65 -7.96
N VAL A 97 -0.12 -2.06 -7.04
CA VAL A 97 0.59 -1.17 -6.12
C VAL A 97 1.43 -0.09 -6.85
N GLU A 98 2.00 -0.39 -8.04
CA GLU A 98 2.67 0.65 -8.84
C GLU A 98 1.68 1.66 -9.43
N VAL A 99 0.51 1.19 -9.85
CA VAL A 99 -0.53 2.06 -10.43
C VAL A 99 -1.04 3.01 -9.37
N PHE A 100 -1.34 2.49 -8.17
CA PHE A 100 -1.79 3.33 -7.05
C PHE A 100 -0.70 4.30 -6.59
N MET A 101 0.54 3.84 -6.44
CA MET A 101 1.66 4.71 -6.03
C MET A 101 1.89 5.83 -7.06
N ASP A 102 1.94 5.51 -8.37
CA ASP A 102 2.07 6.51 -9.43
C ASP A 102 0.95 7.56 -9.33
N LYS A 103 -0.29 7.12 -9.06
CA LYS A 103 -1.46 8.01 -8.95
C LYS A 103 -1.40 8.87 -7.68
N VAL A 104 -1.09 8.28 -6.54
CA VAL A 104 -0.89 9.02 -5.28
C VAL A 104 0.12 10.14 -5.49
N LEU A 105 1.31 9.84 -6.01
CA LEU A 105 2.37 10.83 -6.23
C LEU A 105 2.01 11.93 -7.24
N SER A 106 0.99 11.71 -8.06
CA SER A 106 0.49 12.76 -8.97
C SER A 106 -0.52 13.71 -8.34
N LEU A 107 -1.07 13.37 -7.16
CA LEU A 107 -2.19 14.08 -6.55
C LEU A 107 -1.89 14.66 -5.16
N VAL A 108 -0.82 14.22 -4.50
CA VAL A 108 -0.46 14.70 -3.15
C VAL A 108 0.92 15.36 -3.13
N ASP A 109 1.26 16.02 -2.03
CA ASP A 109 2.63 16.47 -1.79
C ASP A 109 3.54 15.25 -1.61
N ASN A 110 4.58 15.15 -2.43
CA ASN A 110 5.51 14.01 -2.45
C ASN A 110 6.46 13.95 -1.24
N THR A 111 6.37 14.90 -0.32
CA THR A 111 7.17 14.93 0.91
C THR A 111 6.47 14.30 2.11
N ILE A 112 5.16 14.06 2.03
CA ILE A 112 4.39 13.48 3.13
C ILE A 112 4.72 11.99 3.32
N PRO A 113 4.51 11.44 4.53
CA PRO A 113 4.63 10.01 4.80
C PRO A 113 3.62 9.18 4.01
N ILE A 114 4.09 8.08 3.40
CA ILE A 114 3.25 7.12 2.68
C ILE A 114 3.54 5.72 3.20
N ILE A 115 2.51 5.01 3.64
CA ILE A 115 2.58 3.60 4.06
C ILE A 115 1.81 2.75 3.05
N MET A 116 2.45 1.73 2.52
CA MET A 116 1.87 0.86 1.50
C MET A 116 2.08 -0.61 1.82
N ILE A 117 0.99 -1.36 1.94
CA ILE A 117 1.03 -2.82 1.99
C ILE A 117 1.19 -3.33 0.56
N CYS A 118 2.20 -4.16 0.31
CA CYS A 118 2.50 -4.61 -1.04
C CYS A 118 3.09 -6.02 -1.08
N PRO A 119 2.99 -6.71 -2.24
CA PRO A 119 3.73 -7.95 -2.44
C PRO A 119 5.24 -7.69 -2.41
N MET A 120 6.02 -8.58 -1.79
CA MET A 120 7.50 -8.47 -1.74
C MET A 120 8.12 -8.33 -3.14
N GLY A 121 7.47 -8.84 -4.18
CA GLY A 121 7.89 -8.66 -5.57
C GLY A 121 7.82 -7.22 -6.08
N PHE A 122 7.19 -6.29 -5.34
CA PHE A 122 7.25 -4.87 -5.66
C PHE A 122 8.69 -4.35 -5.56
N ARG A 123 9.37 -4.62 -4.48
CA ARG A 123 10.73 -4.15 -4.18
C ARG A 123 11.81 -5.18 -4.55
N LEU A 124 11.56 -6.46 -4.25
CA LEU A 124 12.52 -7.56 -4.46
C LEU A 124 12.39 -8.19 -5.85
N ASN A 125 13.37 -9.01 -6.21
CA ASN A 125 13.45 -9.74 -7.48
C ASN A 125 13.43 -8.85 -8.73
N GLN A 126 13.91 -7.62 -8.60
CA GLN A 126 14.00 -6.68 -9.71
C GLN A 126 15.32 -6.83 -10.46
N ARG A 127 15.25 -6.80 -11.78
CA ARG A 127 16.46 -6.72 -12.61
C ARG A 127 16.94 -5.27 -12.63
N ILE A 128 18.26 -5.05 -12.63
CA ILE A 128 18.87 -3.73 -12.66
C ILE A 128 18.36 -2.81 -13.79
N LYS A 129 17.95 -3.39 -14.91
CA LYS A 129 17.39 -2.67 -16.06
C LYS A 129 15.87 -2.54 -16.03
N SER A 130 15.17 -3.07 -14.99
CA SER A 130 13.71 -2.99 -14.94
C SER A 130 13.24 -1.54 -14.73
N LYS A 131 12.11 -1.21 -15.36
CA LYS A 131 11.49 0.14 -15.18
C LYS A 131 11.10 0.38 -13.72
N ARG A 132 10.58 -0.65 -13.03
CA ARG A 132 10.20 -0.57 -11.62
C ARG A 132 11.40 -0.29 -10.72
N TRP A 133 12.52 -1.01 -10.92
CA TRP A 133 13.74 -0.77 -10.16
C TRP A 133 14.19 0.69 -10.25
N ARG A 134 14.19 1.25 -11.47
CA ARG A 134 14.54 2.65 -11.68
C ARG A 134 13.57 3.61 -11.03
N LYS A 135 12.25 3.36 -11.10
CA LYS A 135 11.26 4.18 -10.39
C LYS A 135 11.47 4.19 -8.88
N ILE A 136 11.64 3.02 -8.27
CA ILE A 136 11.85 2.91 -6.82
C ILE A 136 13.12 3.66 -6.41
N ARG A 137 14.18 3.56 -7.19
CA ARG A 137 15.47 4.18 -6.88
C ARG A 137 15.51 5.68 -7.15
N ASP A 138 14.92 6.13 -8.27
CA ASP A 138 15.19 7.45 -8.84
C ASP A 138 13.97 8.40 -8.82
N THR A 139 12.75 7.86 -8.66
CA THR A 139 11.51 8.64 -8.85
C THR A 139 10.62 8.64 -7.61
N TYR A 140 10.48 7.49 -6.94
CA TYR A 140 9.64 7.41 -5.75
C TYR A 140 10.33 8.07 -4.56
N PRO A 141 9.54 8.53 -3.57
CA PRO A 141 10.10 9.00 -2.31
C PRO A 141 11.02 7.96 -1.67
N LYS A 142 11.87 8.40 -0.77
CA LYS A 142 12.80 7.53 -0.06
C LYS A 142 12.07 6.48 0.75
N ILE A 143 12.42 5.21 0.58
CA ILE A 143 12.02 4.15 1.50
C ILE A 143 12.81 4.34 2.80
N THR A 144 12.12 4.60 3.88
CA THR A 144 12.72 4.91 5.19
C THR A 144 12.53 3.78 6.19
N SER A 145 11.49 2.94 5.99
CA SER A 145 11.23 1.80 6.87
C SER A 145 10.58 0.64 6.10
N ILE A 146 10.82 -0.57 6.58
CA ILE A 146 10.17 -1.81 6.12
C ILE A 146 9.56 -2.51 7.32
N ILE A 147 8.32 -3.00 7.19
CA ILE A 147 7.70 -3.85 8.19
C ILE A 147 7.53 -5.23 7.59
N SER A 148 8.22 -6.21 8.16
CA SER A 148 8.12 -7.62 7.76
C SER A 148 6.84 -8.24 8.29
N LEU A 149 6.11 -8.91 7.42
CA LEU A 149 4.86 -9.59 7.74
C LEU A 149 5.05 -11.11 7.68
N PRO A 150 4.40 -11.88 8.59
CA PRO A 150 4.31 -13.33 8.45
C PRO A 150 3.58 -13.71 7.15
N ILE A 151 3.96 -14.83 6.54
CA ILE A 151 3.37 -15.28 5.27
C ILE A 151 1.87 -15.59 5.37
N ASP A 152 1.42 -15.99 6.56
CA ASP A 152 0.07 -16.40 6.89
C ASP A 152 -0.78 -15.30 7.54
N ILE A 153 -0.31 -14.05 7.50
CA ILE A 153 -1.04 -12.91 8.06
C ILE A 153 -2.38 -12.66 7.37
N PHE A 154 -2.50 -13.02 6.10
CA PHE A 154 -3.75 -12.99 5.35
C PHE A 154 -4.32 -14.41 5.28
N ASN A 155 -5.35 -14.70 6.07
CA ASN A 155 -5.88 -16.04 6.34
C ASN A 155 -6.24 -16.87 5.09
N ASP A 156 -6.59 -16.22 3.98
CA ASP A 156 -7.07 -16.92 2.77
C ASP A 156 -6.00 -17.10 1.69
N THR A 157 -4.81 -16.56 1.90
CA THR A 157 -3.78 -16.57 0.86
C THR A 157 -2.38 -16.52 1.45
N LEU A 158 -1.51 -17.43 1.00
CA LEU A 158 -0.08 -17.37 1.35
C LEU A 158 0.64 -16.40 0.42
N TYR A 159 0.46 -15.09 0.65
CA TYR A 159 1.16 -14.06 -0.09
C TYR A 159 2.38 -13.56 0.68
N HIS A 160 3.55 -13.65 0.04
CA HIS A 160 4.71 -12.92 0.52
C HIS A 160 4.48 -11.42 0.37
N SER A 161 4.08 -10.78 1.45
CA SER A 161 3.84 -9.33 1.52
C SER A 161 4.76 -8.67 2.54
N GLU A 162 4.92 -7.38 2.38
CA GLU A 162 5.63 -6.50 3.31
C GLU A 162 4.90 -5.14 3.34
N ILE A 163 5.18 -4.32 4.35
CA ILE A 163 4.77 -2.94 4.34
C ILE A 163 5.99 -2.08 4.06
N VAL A 164 5.88 -1.24 3.04
CA VAL A 164 6.92 -0.29 2.66
C VAL A 164 6.49 1.11 3.07
N CYS A 165 7.35 1.77 3.84
CA CYS A 165 7.11 3.12 4.33
C CYS A 165 8.05 4.11 3.63
N PHE A 166 7.46 5.14 3.00
CA PHE A 166 8.19 6.19 2.30
C PHE A 166 8.08 7.48 3.12
N ASN A 167 9.16 8.25 3.20
CA ASN A 167 9.24 9.50 3.96
C ASN A 167 8.82 9.37 5.45
N CYS A 168 8.87 8.17 6.00
CA CYS A 168 8.57 7.93 7.42
C CYS A 168 9.87 7.99 8.25
N ASP A 169 10.58 9.13 8.22
CA ASP A 169 11.92 9.28 8.82
C ASP A 169 11.93 9.14 10.36
N LYS A 170 10.77 9.25 11.00
CA LYS A 170 10.64 9.03 12.45
C LYS A 170 10.52 7.56 12.85
N PHE A 171 10.28 6.66 11.87
CA PHE A 171 10.21 5.24 12.13
C PHE A 171 11.59 4.62 12.23
N ASN A 172 11.69 3.50 12.96
CA ASN A 172 12.86 2.65 12.86
C ASN A 172 13.01 2.11 11.43
N PRO A 173 14.23 1.88 10.96
CA PRO A 173 14.44 1.38 9.60
C PRO A 173 13.76 0.04 9.29
N HIS A 174 13.51 -0.76 10.33
CA HIS A 174 12.86 -2.06 10.17
C HIS A 174 12.05 -2.43 11.42
N TYR A 175 10.89 -3.02 11.18
CA TYR A 175 10.05 -3.66 12.18
C TYR A 175 9.71 -5.09 11.75
N PHE A 176 9.51 -5.94 12.72
CA PHE A 176 8.74 -7.17 12.57
C PHE A 176 7.35 -6.95 13.15
N LEU A 177 6.30 -7.39 12.44
CA LEU A 177 4.98 -7.40 13.03
C LEU A 177 4.99 -8.36 14.21
N ASP A 178 4.95 -7.82 15.41
CA ASP A 178 4.83 -8.57 16.66
C ASP A 178 3.33 -8.72 16.98
N ILE A 179 2.91 -10.00 17.22
CA ILE A 179 1.48 -10.36 17.30
C ILE A 179 1.19 -10.93 18.67
#